data_f53b9483985aec1806437f02b801eec2
#
_entry.id   f53b9483985aec1806437f02b801eec2
#
_cell.length_a   1.000
_cell.length_b   1.000
_cell.length_c   1.000
_cell.angle_alpha   90.00
_cell.angle_beta   90.00
_cell.angle_gamma   90.00
#
_symmetry.space_group_name_H-M   'P 1'
#
loop_
_entity.id
_entity.type
_entity.pdbx_description
1 polymer ?
#
loop_
_entity_poly.entity_id
_entity_poly.type
_entity_poly.pdbx_seq_one_letter_code
_entity_poly.pdbx_strand_id
1 'polypeptide(L)'
;MSTLSDRLKNREIILLDGGVSTEIQKRGVSMDEDVWSGIAHRTHPEITLQVHEDYIRSGSQVITANTYSTARHVLERINMGDQVRSLNEEAVQLARKARDNAAADEVWVAGSISSMAPFNNEEEVAVGESVESNYREIAEILAESGVALLILEMMRETVNSILVIEAALSTGLPVWIGYSAMMADDGKNVITWRGKNVKSKPPTGDFEELVKETVNLGLDAAGIMHSQVMDTEPAMEVMSRHWHGPKLVYAETGKLEKPDWNFKEICTPEKYSEVLKNWVSSHGVQIVGGCCGTGPEHIRILKEQLPKYLPS
;
A
#
# COMPACT_ATOMS: atom_id res chain seq x y z
N MET A 1 22.33 -14.89 2.86
CA MET A 1 21.69 -13.62 2.50
C MET A 1 21.02 -13.09 3.76
N SER A 2 21.06 -11.79 4.02
CA SER A 2 20.38 -11.20 5.19
C SER A 2 18.88 -11.11 4.87
N THR A 3 18.04 -11.48 5.83
CA THR A 3 16.58 -11.35 5.67
C THR A 3 16.15 -9.89 5.63
N LEU A 4 14.94 -9.60 5.11
CA LEU A 4 14.37 -8.25 5.15
C LEU A 4 14.32 -7.70 6.59
N SER A 5 13.98 -8.55 7.56
CA SER A 5 14.00 -8.21 8.99
C SER A 5 15.41 -7.84 9.50
N ASP A 6 16.45 -8.55 9.05
CA ASP A 6 17.83 -8.22 9.42
C ASP A 6 18.26 -6.87 8.87
N ARG A 7 17.87 -6.55 7.63
CA ARG A 7 18.14 -5.24 7.01
C ARG A 7 17.46 -4.10 7.77
N LEU A 8 16.19 -4.30 8.18
CA LEU A 8 15.47 -3.33 9.00
C LEU A 8 16.13 -3.15 10.38
N LYS A 9 16.53 -4.24 11.04
CA LYS A 9 17.27 -4.16 12.31
C LYS A 9 18.60 -3.43 12.17
N ASN A 10 19.27 -3.56 11.03
CA ASN A 10 20.50 -2.85 10.70
C ASN A 10 20.26 -1.39 10.26
N ARG A 11 19.03 -0.89 10.38
CA ARG A 11 18.65 0.49 10.01
C ARG A 11 18.87 0.80 8.52
N GLU A 12 18.85 -0.22 7.65
CA GLU A 12 18.94 -0.03 6.21
C GLU A 12 17.62 0.55 5.69
N ILE A 13 17.71 1.54 4.82
CA ILE A 13 16.52 2.12 4.16
C ILE A 13 16.10 1.19 3.04
N ILE A 14 14.84 0.81 3.04
CA ILE A 14 14.23 -0.10 2.06
C ILE A 14 13.37 0.71 1.09
N LEU A 15 13.59 0.50 -0.20
CA LEU A 15 12.77 1.09 -1.25
C LEU A 15 11.61 0.16 -1.62
N LEU A 16 10.40 0.62 -1.37
CA LEU A 16 9.16 0.04 -1.88
C LEU A 16 8.94 0.51 -3.33
N ASP A 17 8.02 -0.10 -4.05
CA ASP A 17 7.57 0.38 -5.35
C ASP A 17 6.67 1.64 -5.25
N GLY A 18 6.08 2.03 -6.36
CA GLY A 18 5.12 3.11 -6.46
C GLY A 18 3.71 2.61 -6.76
N GLY A 19 2.87 3.49 -7.30
CA GLY A 19 1.48 3.18 -7.61
C GLY A 19 1.33 2.24 -8.80
N VAL A 20 1.27 0.93 -8.56
CA VAL A 20 1.11 -0.10 -9.61
C VAL A 20 -0.10 0.18 -10.48
N SER A 21 -1.29 0.37 -9.88
CA SER A 21 -2.53 0.66 -10.62
C SER A 21 -2.42 1.91 -11.48
N THR A 22 -1.89 3.00 -10.93
CA THR A 22 -1.77 4.27 -11.67
C THR A 22 -0.74 4.19 -12.79
N GLU A 23 0.28 3.37 -12.64
CA GLU A 23 1.27 3.14 -13.70
C GLU A 23 0.71 2.26 -14.82
N ILE A 24 -0.12 1.27 -14.48
CA ILE A 24 -0.90 0.48 -15.44
C ILE A 24 -1.85 1.39 -16.25
N GLN A 25 -2.55 2.33 -15.58
CA GLN A 25 -3.41 3.31 -16.24
C GLN A 25 -2.63 4.22 -17.20
N LYS A 26 -1.47 4.74 -16.79
CA LYS A 26 -0.61 5.57 -17.66
C LYS A 26 -0.18 4.84 -18.94
N ARG A 27 -0.15 3.51 -18.91
CA ARG A 27 0.16 2.66 -20.07
C ARG A 27 -1.06 2.29 -20.90
N GLY A 28 -2.22 2.92 -20.65
CA GLY A 28 -3.42 2.84 -21.48
C GLY A 28 -4.43 1.77 -21.07
N VAL A 29 -4.28 1.14 -19.91
CA VAL A 29 -5.30 0.24 -19.37
C VAL A 29 -6.34 1.06 -18.62
N SER A 30 -7.61 0.92 -19.01
CA SER A 30 -8.71 1.60 -18.34
C SER A 30 -8.92 1.07 -16.94
N MET A 31 -9.27 1.96 -16.00
CA MET A 31 -9.66 1.59 -14.65
C MET A 31 -11.11 1.12 -14.62
N ASP A 32 -11.37 0.10 -13.85
CA ASP A 32 -12.71 -0.37 -13.53
C ASP A 32 -13.25 0.39 -12.29
N GLU A 33 -14.55 0.64 -12.24
CA GLU A 33 -15.17 1.40 -11.15
C GLU A 33 -15.18 0.65 -9.81
N ASP A 34 -15.21 -0.69 -9.84
CA ASP A 34 -15.31 -1.54 -8.67
C ASP A 34 -13.96 -2.14 -8.24
N VAL A 35 -13.12 -2.54 -9.19
CA VAL A 35 -11.85 -3.25 -8.91
C VAL A 35 -10.60 -2.52 -9.41
N TRP A 36 -10.75 -1.32 -9.99
CA TRP A 36 -9.65 -0.52 -10.56
C TRP A 36 -8.82 -1.32 -11.57
N SER A 37 -7.53 -1.56 -11.27
CA SER A 37 -6.68 -2.44 -12.06
C SER A 37 -6.58 -3.85 -11.50
N GLY A 38 -7.45 -4.24 -10.57
CA GLY A 38 -7.33 -5.50 -9.82
C GLY A 38 -7.26 -6.77 -10.67
N ILE A 39 -7.79 -6.73 -11.91
CA ILE A 39 -7.70 -7.85 -12.85
C ILE A 39 -6.73 -7.59 -14.02
N ALA A 40 -5.95 -6.50 -13.98
CA ALA A 40 -5.06 -6.13 -15.09
C ALA A 40 -3.96 -7.17 -15.33
N HIS A 41 -3.49 -7.87 -14.30
CA HIS A 41 -2.52 -8.95 -14.44
C HIS A 41 -3.04 -10.12 -15.27
N ARG A 42 -4.37 -10.31 -15.38
CA ARG A 42 -5.03 -11.30 -16.25
C ARG A 42 -5.37 -10.74 -17.63
N THR A 43 -5.91 -9.52 -17.68
CA THR A 43 -6.38 -8.91 -18.94
C THR A 43 -5.27 -8.26 -19.74
N HIS A 44 -4.22 -7.77 -19.10
CA HIS A 44 -3.06 -7.08 -19.68
C HIS A 44 -1.75 -7.52 -19.00
N PRO A 45 -1.42 -8.85 -19.05
CA PRO A 45 -0.30 -9.40 -18.29
C PRO A 45 1.05 -8.80 -18.68
N GLU A 46 1.26 -8.46 -19.96
CA GLU A 46 2.53 -7.87 -20.41
C GLU A 46 2.73 -6.47 -19.83
N ILE A 47 1.67 -5.66 -19.75
CA ILE A 47 1.75 -4.31 -19.17
C ILE A 47 2.02 -4.40 -17.68
N THR A 48 1.31 -5.24 -16.97
CA THR A 48 1.49 -5.43 -15.52
C THR A 48 2.88 -5.98 -15.20
N LEU A 49 3.37 -6.95 -15.98
CA LEU A 49 4.74 -7.47 -15.87
C LEU A 49 5.77 -6.36 -16.04
N GLN A 50 5.64 -5.57 -17.09
CA GLN A 50 6.56 -4.47 -17.39
C GLN A 50 6.56 -3.40 -16.29
N VAL A 51 5.39 -3.10 -15.70
CA VAL A 51 5.30 -2.15 -14.56
C VAL A 51 6.15 -2.64 -13.38
N HIS A 52 6.01 -3.90 -12.98
CA HIS A 52 6.83 -4.47 -11.90
C HIS A 52 8.33 -4.49 -12.25
N GLU A 53 8.69 -4.88 -13.47
CA GLU A 53 10.08 -4.88 -13.93
C GLU A 53 10.70 -3.48 -13.90
N ASP A 54 9.95 -2.45 -14.31
CA ASP A 54 10.45 -1.08 -14.34
C ASP A 54 10.65 -0.51 -12.93
N TYR A 55 9.79 -0.85 -11.96
CA TYR A 55 10.02 -0.53 -10.55
C TYR A 55 11.29 -1.21 -10.01
N ILE A 56 11.51 -2.48 -10.32
CA ILE A 56 12.71 -3.22 -9.90
C ILE A 56 13.96 -2.56 -10.51
N ARG A 57 13.96 -2.28 -11.81
CA ARG A 57 15.09 -1.60 -12.51
C ARG A 57 15.34 -0.20 -11.96
N SER A 58 14.31 0.47 -11.44
CA SER A 58 14.42 1.78 -10.79
C SER A 58 14.96 1.69 -9.36
N GLY A 59 15.08 0.49 -8.79
CA GLY A 59 15.72 0.26 -7.51
C GLY A 59 14.81 -0.18 -6.38
N SER A 60 13.54 -0.49 -6.65
CA SER A 60 12.65 -1.10 -5.65
C SER A 60 13.21 -2.41 -5.13
N GLN A 61 13.26 -2.55 -3.82
CA GLN A 61 13.71 -3.75 -3.11
C GLN A 61 12.52 -4.58 -2.61
N VAL A 62 11.35 -3.96 -2.49
CA VAL A 62 10.07 -4.62 -2.28
C VAL A 62 9.13 -4.15 -3.37
N ILE A 63 8.50 -5.10 -4.07
CA ILE A 63 7.43 -4.82 -5.03
C ILE A 63 6.13 -5.43 -4.55
N THR A 64 5.03 -4.75 -4.82
CA THR A 64 3.70 -5.15 -4.35
C THR A 64 2.93 -5.83 -5.47
N ALA A 65 2.54 -7.09 -5.29
CA ALA A 65 1.67 -7.79 -6.23
C ALA A 65 0.35 -7.04 -6.41
N ASN A 66 -0.24 -7.09 -7.61
CA ASN A 66 -1.49 -6.37 -7.93
C ASN A 66 -2.71 -7.03 -7.29
N THR A 67 -2.74 -7.08 -5.95
CA THR A 67 -3.76 -7.75 -5.13
C THR A 67 -4.56 -6.83 -4.21
N TYR A 68 -4.37 -5.52 -4.31
CA TYR A 68 -5.04 -4.52 -3.50
C TYR A 68 -6.59 -4.64 -3.49
N SER A 69 -7.19 -4.93 -4.64
CA SER A 69 -8.64 -4.98 -4.85
C SER A 69 -9.15 -6.36 -5.29
N THR A 70 -8.52 -7.44 -4.81
CA THR A 70 -8.84 -8.81 -5.21
C THR A 70 -9.37 -9.69 -4.07
N ALA A 71 -9.77 -9.09 -2.95
CA ALA A 71 -10.52 -9.81 -1.92
C ALA A 71 -11.92 -10.21 -2.43
N ARG A 72 -12.50 -11.29 -1.89
CA ARG A 72 -13.79 -11.86 -2.33
C ARG A 72 -14.90 -10.81 -2.43
N HIS A 73 -15.11 -10.04 -1.38
CA HIS A 73 -16.17 -9.02 -1.32
C HIS A 73 -16.00 -7.89 -2.36
N VAL A 74 -14.80 -7.70 -2.90
CA VAL A 74 -14.53 -6.76 -4.00
C VAL A 74 -14.82 -7.44 -5.33
N LEU A 75 -14.30 -8.66 -5.56
CA LEU A 75 -14.48 -9.40 -6.81
C LEU A 75 -15.94 -9.85 -7.05
N GLU A 76 -16.72 -10.08 -6.01
CA GLU A 76 -18.15 -10.40 -6.12
C GLU A 76 -18.95 -9.30 -6.83
N ARG A 77 -18.51 -8.04 -6.79
CA ARG A 77 -19.16 -6.93 -7.48
C ARG A 77 -19.09 -7.01 -8.99
N ILE A 78 -18.04 -7.62 -9.50
CA ILE A 78 -17.86 -7.91 -10.92
C ILE A 78 -18.17 -9.37 -11.26
N ASN A 79 -18.88 -10.09 -10.37
CA ASN A 79 -19.23 -11.51 -10.50
C ASN A 79 -18.03 -12.45 -10.68
N MET A 80 -16.91 -12.14 -10.02
CA MET A 80 -15.66 -12.94 -10.06
C MET A 80 -15.25 -13.47 -8.67
N GLY A 81 -16.15 -13.52 -7.71
CA GLY A 81 -15.87 -14.00 -6.36
C GLY A 81 -15.37 -15.45 -6.30
N ASP A 82 -15.78 -16.31 -7.22
CA ASP A 82 -15.29 -17.69 -7.37
C ASP A 82 -13.85 -17.78 -7.91
N GLN A 83 -13.29 -16.69 -8.42
CA GLN A 83 -11.95 -16.61 -8.99
C GLN A 83 -10.92 -15.96 -8.06
N VAL A 84 -11.25 -15.72 -6.79
CA VAL A 84 -10.36 -15.10 -5.79
C VAL A 84 -8.99 -15.78 -5.78
N ARG A 85 -8.97 -17.11 -5.63
CA ARG A 85 -7.71 -17.88 -5.58
C ARG A 85 -6.89 -17.70 -6.86
N SER A 86 -7.46 -17.99 -8.01
CA SER A 86 -6.72 -17.94 -9.27
C SER A 86 -6.20 -16.55 -9.61
N LEU A 87 -6.99 -15.49 -9.34
CA LEU A 87 -6.57 -14.11 -9.59
C LEU A 87 -5.39 -13.71 -8.68
N ASN A 88 -5.44 -14.04 -7.40
CA ASN A 88 -4.34 -13.71 -6.49
C ASN A 88 -3.07 -14.51 -6.77
N GLU A 89 -3.19 -15.81 -7.08
CA GLU A 89 -2.06 -16.65 -7.49
C GLU A 89 -1.39 -16.10 -8.77
N GLU A 90 -2.17 -15.74 -9.79
CA GLU A 90 -1.68 -15.14 -11.04
C GLU A 90 -0.94 -13.81 -10.79
N ALA A 91 -1.51 -12.93 -9.95
CA ALA A 91 -0.88 -11.66 -9.63
C ALA A 91 0.50 -11.86 -8.94
N VAL A 92 0.57 -12.77 -7.97
CA VAL A 92 1.84 -13.09 -7.28
C VAL A 92 2.83 -13.74 -8.23
N GLN A 93 2.40 -14.69 -9.07
CA GLN A 93 3.27 -15.32 -10.06
C GLN A 93 3.84 -14.31 -11.04
N LEU A 94 3.04 -13.34 -11.48
CA LEU A 94 3.49 -12.28 -12.39
C LEU A 94 4.53 -11.37 -11.73
N ALA A 95 4.31 -10.94 -10.48
CA ALA A 95 5.27 -10.16 -9.71
C ALA A 95 6.58 -10.93 -9.48
N ARG A 96 6.51 -12.24 -9.17
CA ARG A 96 7.69 -13.11 -9.05
C ARG A 96 8.44 -13.24 -10.38
N LYS A 97 7.72 -13.38 -11.48
CA LYS A 97 8.32 -13.41 -12.83
C LYS A 97 9.05 -12.10 -13.13
N ALA A 98 8.47 -10.96 -12.80
CA ALA A 98 9.12 -9.67 -12.95
C ALA A 98 10.41 -9.58 -12.14
N ARG A 99 10.39 -10.04 -10.89
CA ARG A 99 11.58 -10.14 -10.05
C ARG A 99 12.66 -11.01 -10.70
N ASP A 100 12.30 -12.19 -11.15
CA ASP A 100 13.26 -13.15 -11.73
C ASP A 100 13.85 -12.63 -13.05
N ASN A 101 13.12 -11.80 -13.78
CA ASN A 101 13.58 -11.18 -15.04
C ASN A 101 14.47 -9.95 -14.82
N ALA A 102 14.19 -9.14 -13.81
CA ALA A 102 14.72 -7.77 -13.72
C ALA A 102 15.63 -7.51 -12.50
N ALA A 103 15.57 -8.37 -11.46
CA ALA A 103 16.33 -8.13 -10.24
C ALA A 103 17.84 -8.42 -10.46
N ALA A 104 18.67 -7.40 -10.19
CA ALA A 104 20.11 -7.57 -10.09
C ALA A 104 20.55 -7.93 -8.68
N ASP A 105 19.77 -7.51 -7.68
CA ASP A 105 19.95 -7.74 -6.25
C ASP A 105 18.71 -8.44 -5.68
N GLU A 106 18.70 -8.69 -4.37
CA GLU A 106 17.57 -9.31 -3.68
C GLU A 106 16.35 -8.38 -3.66
N VAL A 107 15.23 -8.88 -4.21
CA VAL A 107 13.93 -8.20 -4.26
C VAL A 107 12.87 -9.12 -3.66
N TRP A 108 12.06 -8.56 -2.75
CA TRP A 108 10.94 -9.26 -2.12
C TRP A 108 9.62 -8.92 -2.80
N VAL A 109 8.74 -9.90 -2.93
CA VAL A 109 7.37 -9.71 -3.40
C VAL A 109 6.45 -9.65 -2.20
N ALA A 110 5.74 -8.54 -2.04
CA ALA A 110 4.71 -8.36 -1.03
C ALA A 110 3.32 -8.68 -1.59
N GLY A 111 2.46 -9.26 -0.76
CA GLY A 111 1.03 -9.35 -1.01
C GLY A 111 0.31 -8.15 -0.40
N SER A 112 -0.51 -7.45 -1.18
CA SER A 112 -1.34 -6.35 -0.69
C SER A 112 -2.71 -6.85 -0.27
N ILE A 113 -3.18 -6.42 0.89
CA ILE A 113 -4.56 -6.62 1.37
C ILE A 113 -5.10 -5.26 1.79
N SER A 114 -6.22 -4.83 1.22
CA SER A 114 -6.85 -3.57 1.60
C SER A 114 -8.16 -3.77 2.36
N SER A 115 -8.48 -2.81 3.23
CA SER A 115 -9.82 -2.71 3.82
C SER A 115 -10.79 -1.95 2.93
N MET A 116 -10.53 -1.93 1.61
CA MET A 116 -11.29 -1.16 0.67
C MET A 116 -12.77 -1.57 0.66
N ALA A 117 -13.62 -0.62 1.07
CA ALA A 117 -15.03 -0.67 0.69
C ALA A 117 -15.16 -0.04 -0.70
N PRO A 118 -15.95 -0.62 -1.58
CA PRO A 118 -16.12 -0.13 -2.92
C PRO A 118 -16.75 1.26 -2.96
N PHE A 119 -16.36 2.05 -3.97
CA PHE A 119 -16.73 3.45 -4.12
C PHE A 119 -18.24 3.73 -4.26
N ASN A 120 -19.04 2.75 -4.69
CA ASN A 120 -20.44 2.98 -5.03
C ASN A 120 -21.39 2.83 -3.84
N ASN A 121 -20.96 2.21 -2.73
CA ASN A 121 -21.75 2.04 -1.51
C ASN A 121 -20.87 2.22 -0.28
N GLU A 122 -20.37 3.42 -0.08
CA GLU A 122 -19.58 3.76 1.14
C GLU A 122 -20.40 3.64 2.45
N GLU A 123 -21.73 3.46 2.33
CA GLU A 123 -22.64 3.19 3.46
C GLU A 123 -22.66 1.71 3.87
N GLU A 124 -22.24 0.80 2.99
CA GLU A 124 -22.16 -0.64 3.26
C GLU A 124 -20.70 -1.07 3.44
N VAL A 125 -20.08 -0.64 4.53
CA VAL A 125 -18.91 -1.37 5.03
C VAL A 125 -19.44 -2.72 5.49
N ALA A 126 -19.17 -3.78 4.72
CA ALA A 126 -19.50 -5.12 5.15
C ALA A 126 -18.74 -5.38 6.46
N VAL A 127 -19.46 -5.57 7.54
CA VAL A 127 -18.92 -5.82 8.87
C VAL A 127 -19.45 -7.18 9.33
N GLY A 128 -18.58 -8.01 9.88
CA GLY A 128 -19.00 -9.28 10.48
C GLY A 128 -18.24 -10.51 9.96
N GLU A 129 -18.71 -11.70 10.31
CA GLU A 129 -18.05 -12.99 10.01
C GLU A 129 -17.73 -13.20 8.51
N SER A 130 -18.55 -12.68 7.60
CA SER A 130 -18.31 -12.81 6.16
C SER A 130 -17.07 -12.03 5.70
N VAL A 131 -16.82 -10.87 6.28
CA VAL A 131 -15.64 -10.05 5.93
C VAL A 131 -14.37 -10.63 6.55
N GLU A 132 -14.45 -11.12 7.77
CA GLU A 132 -13.35 -11.82 8.42
C GLU A 132 -12.88 -13.02 7.58
N SER A 133 -13.82 -13.86 7.14
CA SER A 133 -13.49 -15.03 6.31
C SER A 133 -12.86 -14.62 4.98
N ASN A 134 -13.28 -13.53 4.37
CA ASN A 134 -12.70 -13.01 3.12
C ASN A 134 -11.25 -12.52 3.32
N TYR A 135 -10.95 -11.88 4.45
CA TYR A 135 -9.59 -11.46 4.77
C TYR A 135 -8.67 -12.64 5.07
N ARG A 136 -9.16 -13.66 5.78
CA ARG A 136 -8.42 -14.91 5.99
C ARG A 136 -8.13 -15.61 4.67
N GLU A 137 -9.14 -15.75 3.81
CA GLU A 137 -8.99 -16.37 2.50
C GLU A 137 -7.88 -15.71 1.66
N ILE A 138 -7.91 -14.38 1.52
CA ILE A 138 -6.89 -13.69 0.72
C ILE A 138 -5.51 -13.77 1.37
N ALA A 139 -5.40 -13.67 2.69
CA ALA A 139 -4.13 -13.77 3.41
C ALA A 139 -3.49 -15.15 3.23
N GLU A 140 -4.28 -16.23 3.37
CA GLU A 140 -3.83 -17.60 3.15
C GLU A 140 -3.39 -17.82 1.70
N ILE A 141 -4.18 -17.39 0.71
CA ILE A 141 -3.83 -17.52 -0.71
C ILE A 141 -2.50 -16.82 -1.02
N LEU A 142 -2.30 -15.60 -0.53
CA LEU A 142 -1.07 -14.84 -0.75
C LEU A 142 0.13 -15.53 -0.11
N ALA A 143 -0.01 -16.02 1.12
CA ALA A 143 1.04 -16.77 1.81
C ALA A 143 1.40 -18.07 1.07
N GLU A 144 0.42 -18.86 0.67
CA GLU A 144 0.60 -20.08 -0.11
C GLU A 144 1.22 -19.81 -1.48
N SER A 145 0.94 -18.65 -2.10
CA SER A 145 1.54 -18.21 -3.36
C SER A 145 3.00 -17.80 -3.22
N GLY A 146 3.52 -17.70 -2.00
CA GLY A 146 4.94 -17.48 -1.70
C GLY A 146 5.36 -16.01 -1.75
N VAL A 147 4.50 -15.09 -1.30
CA VAL A 147 4.93 -13.72 -0.98
C VAL A 147 5.85 -13.72 0.24
N ALA A 148 6.74 -12.73 0.31
CA ALA A 148 7.71 -12.63 1.40
C ALA A 148 7.14 -11.92 2.65
N LEU A 149 6.11 -11.11 2.47
CA LEU A 149 5.43 -10.35 3.51
C LEU A 149 4.03 -9.94 3.04
N LEU A 150 3.21 -9.51 3.98
CA LEU A 150 1.91 -8.89 3.69
C LEU A 150 1.95 -7.40 4.03
N ILE A 151 1.42 -6.57 3.12
CA ILE A 151 1.22 -5.14 3.34
C ILE A 151 -0.27 -4.88 3.43
N LEU A 152 -0.71 -4.35 4.57
CA LEU A 152 -2.10 -3.99 4.83
C LEU A 152 -2.29 -2.53 4.46
N GLU A 153 -3.12 -2.27 3.45
CA GLU A 153 -3.24 -0.96 2.83
C GLU A 153 -4.62 -0.33 3.07
N MET A 154 -4.69 0.99 3.09
CA MET A 154 -5.93 1.74 3.34
C MET A 154 -6.57 1.44 4.69
N MET A 155 -5.77 1.22 5.72
CA MET A 155 -6.29 1.03 7.06
C MET A 155 -6.79 2.38 7.58
N ARG A 156 -8.12 2.52 7.71
CA ARG A 156 -8.81 3.78 8.01
C ARG A 156 -9.97 3.65 8.99
N GLU A 157 -10.27 2.42 9.42
CA GLU A 157 -11.37 2.11 10.30
C GLU A 157 -10.95 0.95 11.21
N THR A 158 -11.25 1.04 12.51
CA THR A 158 -10.66 0.18 13.54
C THR A 158 -11.10 -1.28 13.40
N VAL A 159 -12.39 -1.54 13.23
CA VAL A 159 -12.93 -2.92 13.26
C VAL A 159 -12.35 -3.75 12.11
N ASN A 160 -12.48 -3.27 10.87
CA ASN A 160 -11.94 -3.99 9.72
C ASN A 160 -10.41 -4.06 9.76
N SER A 161 -9.73 -3.01 10.25
CA SER A 161 -8.27 -3.04 10.39
C SER A 161 -7.81 -4.15 11.33
N ILE A 162 -8.50 -4.36 12.46
CA ILE A 162 -8.19 -5.46 13.38
C ILE A 162 -8.40 -6.81 12.69
N LEU A 163 -9.53 -7.02 12.00
CA LEU A 163 -9.81 -8.27 11.28
C LEU A 163 -8.75 -8.58 10.20
N VAL A 164 -8.31 -7.56 9.44
CA VAL A 164 -7.26 -7.72 8.42
C VAL A 164 -5.91 -8.06 9.06
N ILE A 165 -5.57 -7.39 10.18
CA ILE A 165 -4.33 -7.64 10.92
C ILE A 165 -4.31 -9.07 11.45
N GLU A 166 -5.38 -9.53 12.11
CA GLU A 166 -5.50 -10.89 12.65
C GLU A 166 -5.39 -11.94 11.54
N ALA A 167 -6.06 -11.72 10.41
CA ALA A 167 -5.97 -12.59 9.24
C ALA A 167 -4.54 -12.65 8.69
N ALA A 168 -3.86 -11.52 8.56
CA ALA A 168 -2.48 -11.48 8.07
C ALA A 168 -1.49 -12.16 9.03
N LEU A 169 -1.58 -11.86 10.33
CA LEU A 169 -0.71 -12.45 11.36
C LEU A 169 -0.88 -13.97 11.46
N SER A 170 -2.07 -14.51 11.19
CA SER A 170 -2.31 -15.95 11.22
C SER A 170 -1.49 -16.73 10.20
N THR A 171 -0.96 -16.07 9.16
CA THR A 171 -0.11 -16.69 8.13
C THR A 171 1.34 -16.92 8.60
N GLY A 172 1.77 -16.26 9.67
CA GLY A 172 3.14 -16.30 10.16
C GLY A 172 4.15 -15.49 9.30
N LEU A 173 3.69 -14.78 8.27
CA LEU A 173 4.53 -13.88 7.48
C LEU A 173 4.74 -12.54 8.20
N PRO A 174 5.83 -11.79 7.88
CA PRO A 174 5.95 -10.41 8.30
C PRO A 174 4.77 -9.56 7.81
N VAL A 175 4.26 -8.68 8.67
CA VAL A 175 3.10 -7.84 8.39
C VAL A 175 3.45 -6.37 8.56
N TRP A 176 3.27 -5.59 7.49
CA TRP A 176 3.40 -4.14 7.49
C TRP A 176 2.03 -3.50 7.36
N ILE A 177 1.79 -2.39 8.06
CA ILE A 177 0.53 -1.66 7.98
C ILE A 177 0.71 -0.25 7.43
N GLY A 178 -0.12 0.12 6.47
CA GLY A 178 -0.26 1.45 5.91
C GLY A 178 -1.60 2.08 6.28
N TYR A 179 -1.57 3.06 7.18
CA TYR A 179 -2.73 3.85 7.55
C TYR A 179 -2.98 4.95 6.53
N SER A 180 -4.25 5.25 6.28
CA SER A 180 -4.65 6.36 5.43
C SER A 180 -5.32 7.45 6.26
N ALA A 181 -4.73 8.64 6.21
CA ALA A 181 -5.11 9.78 7.04
C ALA A 181 -5.21 11.07 6.22
N MET A 182 -5.87 12.07 6.77
CA MET A 182 -5.92 13.41 6.22
C MET A 182 -6.08 14.44 7.34
N MET A 183 -5.74 15.69 7.03
CA MET A 183 -6.08 16.79 7.92
C MET A 183 -7.58 17.05 7.90
N ALA A 184 -8.14 17.27 9.08
CA ALA A 184 -9.53 17.72 9.21
C ALA A 184 -9.70 19.15 8.65
N ASP A 185 -10.95 19.54 8.38
CA ASP A 185 -11.27 20.87 7.83
C ASP A 185 -10.87 22.03 8.80
N ASP A 186 -10.63 21.72 10.06
CA ASP A 186 -10.13 22.68 11.07
C ASP A 186 -8.63 23.00 10.96
N GLY A 187 -7.91 22.23 10.11
CA GLY A 187 -6.48 22.37 9.91
C GLY A 187 -5.61 22.03 11.13
N LYS A 188 -6.16 21.33 12.14
CA LYS A 188 -5.47 21.01 13.40
C LYS A 188 -5.45 19.52 13.70
N ASN A 189 -6.58 18.86 13.49
CA ASN A 189 -6.73 17.45 13.84
C ASN A 189 -6.42 16.56 12.65
N VAL A 190 -5.79 15.42 12.91
CA VAL A 190 -5.61 14.34 11.94
C VAL A 190 -6.76 13.36 12.11
N ILE A 191 -7.42 13.06 11.02
CA ILE A 191 -8.54 12.12 10.95
C ILE A 191 -8.21 10.99 9.98
N THR A 192 -8.93 9.88 10.07
CA THR A 192 -8.83 8.83 9.07
C THR A 192 -9.31 9.33 7.71
N TRP A 193 -8.67 8.85 6.64
CA TRP A 193 -8.99 9.28 5.29
C TRP A 193 -10.45 8.93 4.92
N ARG A 194 -11.19 9.89 4.36
CA ARG A 194 -12.63 9.73 4.04
C ARG A 194 -13.00 9.96 2.58
N GLY A 195 -12.05 10.31 1.72
CA GLY A 195 -12.37 10.78 0.37
C GLY A 195 -12.95 12.20 0.33
N LYS A 196 -12.52 13.02 -0.62
CA LYS A 196 -12.91 14.44 -0.68
C LYS A 196 -14.36 14.70 -1.12
N ASN A 197 -15.05 13.70 -1.70
CA ASN A 197 -16.37 13.87 -2.33
C ASN A 197 -17.48 13.01 -1.72
N VAL A 198 -17.27 12.47 -0.53
CA VAL A 198 -18.26 11.59 0.12
C VAL A 198 -19.30 12.44 0.82
N LYS A 199 -20.52 12.47 0.26
CA LYS A 199 -21.67 13.18 0.84
C LYS A 199 -22.25 12.49 2.09
N SER A 200 -22.08 11.18 2.19
CA SER A 200 -22.37 10.40 3.40
C SER A 200 -21.12 10.38 4.25
N LYS A 201 -21.22 10.85 5.45
CA LYS A 201 -20.15 10.78 6.45
C LYS A 201 -20.12 9.35 7.01
N PRO A 202 -19.20 8.46 6.62
CA PRO A 202 -18.80 7.47 7.59
C PRO A 202 -18.30 8.25 8.81
N PRO A 203 -18.50 7.78 10.04
CA PRO A 203 -17.89 8.41 11.19
C PRO A 203 -16.39 8.49 10.88
N THR A 204 -15.88 9.70 10.73
CA THR A 204 -14.44 9.93 10.65
C THR A 204 -13.91 9.46 11.99
N GLY A 205 -13.23 8.28 11.97
CA GLY A 205 -12.57 7.78 13.16
C GLY A 205 -11.47 8.76 13.57
N ASP A 206 -11.27 8.89 14.85
CA ASP A 206 -10.07 9.52 15.37
C ASP A 206 -8.86 8.70 14.89
N PHE A 207 -7.96 9.32 14.15
CA PHE A 207 -6.79 8.64 13.60
C PHE A 207 -5.88 8.12 14.73
N GLU A 208 -5.75 8.87 15.82
CA GLU A 208 -4.94 8.45 16.95
C GLU A 208 -5.56 7.24 17.66
N GLU A 209 -6.88 7.16 17.75
CA GLU A 209 -7.58 6.00 18.31
C GLU A 209 -7.35 4.75 17.45
N LEU A 210 -7.50 4.84 16.13
CA LEU A 210 -7.18 3.76 15.20
C LEU A 210 -5.76 3.22 15.40
N VAL A 211 -4.77 4.13 15.48
CA VAL A 211 -3.38 3.74 15.71
C VAL A 211 -3.20 3.04 17.04
N LYS A 212 -3.76 3.56 18.14
CA LYS A 212 -3.66 2.96 19.48
C LYS A 212 -4.18 1.53 19.53
N GLU A 213 -5.34 1.30 18.90
CA GLU A 213 -6.01 0.00 18.93
C GLU A 213 -5.30 -1.06 18.05
N THR A 214 -4.53 -0.64 17.07
CA THR A 214 -4.02 -1.56 16.04
C THR A 214 -2.50 -1.73 16.04
N VAL A 215 -1.73 -0.69 16.38
CA VAL A 215 -0.26 -0.69 16.17
C VAL A 215 0.50 -1.72 17.01
N ASN A 216 -0.05 -2.14 18.15
CA ASN A 216 0.59 -3.09 19.07
C ASN A 216 0.14 -4.55 18.88
N LEU A 217 -0.55 -4.88 17.78
CA LEU A 217 -1.06 -6.22 17.51
C LEU A 217 -0.02 -7.22 16.96
N GLY A 218 1.25 -6.83 16.86
CA GLY A 218 2.33 -7.74 16.42
C GLY A 218 2.87 -7.43 15.01
N LEU A 219 2.77 -6.19 14.59
CA LEU A 219 3.25 -5.72 13.28
C LEU A 219 4.77 -5.58 13.22
N ASP A 220 5.38 -5.79 12.05
CA ASP A 220 6.82 -5.62 11.81
C ASP A 220 7.18 -4.19 11.36
N ALA A 221 6.25 -3.48 10.72
CA ALA A 221 6.39 -2.07 10.37
C ALA A 221 5.01 -1.38 10.33
N ALA A 222 4.99 -0.08 10.62
CA ALA A 222 3.78 0.74 10.53
C ALA A 222 4.09 2.09 9.89
N GLY A 223 3.11 2.63 9.16
CA GLY A 223 3.32 3.90 8.48
C GLY A 223 2.09 4.50 7.82
N ILE A 224 2.33 5.51 7.01
CA ILE A 224 1.30 6.30 6.36
C ILE A 224 1.34 6.05 4.85
N MET A 225 0.18 5.74 4.28
CA MET A 225 -0.01 5.53 2.85
C MET A 225 -1.28 6.22 2.35
N HIS A 226 -1.43 6.30 1.03
CA HIS A 226 -2.62 6.86 0.37
C HIS A 226 -3.13 8.15 1.04
N SER A 227 -2.18 8.95 1.49
CA SER A 227 -2.39 10.26 2.08
C SER A 227 -1.63 11.28 1.24
N GLN A 228 -2.19 12.47 1.06
CA GLN A 228 -1.48 13.52 0.35
C GLN A 228 -0.16 13.84 1.07
N VAL A 229 0.86 14.27 0.32
CA VAL A 229 2.16 14.62 0.90
C VAL A 229 2.02 15.57 2.09
N MET A 230 1.10 16.56 2.01
CA MET A 230 0.86 17.53 3.08
C MET A 230 0.17 16.94 4.32
N ASP A 231 -0.57 15.86 4.17
CA ASP A 231 -1.29 15.19 5.27
C ASP A 231 -0.42 14.10 5.94
N THR A 232 0.60 13.63 5.25
CA THR A 232 1.42 12.49 5.67
C THR A 232 2.27 12.81 6.90
N GLU A 233 2.92 13.98 6.95
CA GLU A 233 3.80 14.33 8.07
C GLU A 233 3.02 14.50 9.39
N PRO A 234 1.90 15.25 9.46
CA PRO A 234 1.08 15.29 10.67
C PRO A 234 0.57 13.92 11.12
N ALA A 235 0.16 13.06 10.19
CA ALA A 235 -0.28 11.70 10.51
C ALA A 235 0.87 10.83 11.07
N MET A 236 2.06 10.96 10.51
CA MET A 236 3.25 10.26 10.98
C MET A 236 3.68 10.74 12.39
N GLU A 237 3.51 12.02 12.71
CA GLU A 237 3.75 12.54 14.06
C GLU A 237 2.79 11.92 15.08
N VAL A 238 1.49 11.82 14.75
CA VAL A 238 0.50 11.15 15.60
C VAL A 238 0.88 9.68 15.80
N MET A 239 1.13 8.94 14.71
CA MET A 239 1.51 7.53 14.77
C MET A 239 2.78 7.31 15.60
N SER A 240 3.77 8.18 15.49
CA SER A 240 5.06 8.05 16.19
C SER A 240 4.96 8.18 17.71
N ARG A 241 3.85 8.67 18.24
CA ARG A 241 3.59 8.67 19.69
C ARG A 241 3.34 7.25 20.24
N HIS A 242 2.90 6.33 19.37
CA HIS A 242 2.46 4.99 19.74
C HIS A 242 3.28 3.87 19.08
N TRP A 243 4.03 4.17 18.00
CA TRP A 243 4.86 3.23 17.27
C TRP A 243 6.34 3.63 17.29
N HIS A 244 7.20 2.70 17.71
CA HIS A 244 8.64 2.91 17.83
C HIS A 244 9.47 1.93 16.98
N GLY A 245 8.80 1.06 16.22
CA GLY A 245 9.43 0.16 15.26
C GLY A 245 9.76 0.81 13.90
N PRO A 246 10.10 0.01 12.88
CA PRO A 246 10.34 0.50 11.53
C PRO A 246 9.15 1.29 10.99
N LYS A 247 9.41 2.49 10.45
CA LYS A 247 8.38 3.36 9.89
C LYS A 247 8.38 3.28 8.38
N LEU A 248 7.18 3.19 7.79
CA LEU A 248 7.02 3.22 6.34
C LEU A 248 6.22 4.44 5.89
N VAL A 249 6.56 4.98 4.72
CA VAL A 249 5.82 6.06 4.06
C VAL A 249 5.79 5.84 2.55
N TYR A 250 4.58 5.87 2.00
CA TYR A 250 4.33 5.90 0.56
C TYR A 250 3.11 6.79 0.27
N ALA A 251 3.39 8.11 0.24
CA ALA A 251 2.38 9.13 0.02
C ALA A 251 1.87 9.14 -1.42
N GLU A 252 0.64 9.64 -1.63
CA GLU A 252 0.09 9.83 -2.96
C GLU A 252 0.44 11.20 -3.53
N THR A 253 0.66 11.25 -4.85
CA THR A 253 0.90 12.49 -5.58
C THR A 253 -0.16 12.77 -6.64
N GLY A 254 -0.96 11.76 -7.00
CA GLY A 254 -2.04 11.87 -7.97
C GLY A 254 -3.32 12.46 -7.38
N LYS A 255 -4.26 12.78 -8.27
CA LYS A 255 -5.61 13.21 -7.90
C LYS A 255 -6.62 12.27 -8.54
N LEU A 256 -7.45 11.65 -7.71
CA LEU A 256 -8.52 10.78 -8.19
C LEU A 256 -9.65 11.62 -8.82
N GLU A 257 -9.96 11.35 -10.07
CA GLU A 257 -11.12 11.86 -10.81
C GLU A 257 -11.86 10.65 -11.40
N LYS A 258 -12.65 9.97 -10.57
CA LYS A 258 -13.29 8.65 -10.84
C LYS A 258 -13.73 8.44 -12.28
N PRO A 259 -13.48 7.25 -12.85
CA PRO A 259 -12.71 6.13 -12.26
C PRO A 259 -11.20 6.29 -12.37
N ASP A 260 -10.74 7.28 -13.14
CA ASP A 260 -9.34 7.47 -13.50
C ASP A 260 -8.59 8.37 -12.51
N TRP A 261 -7.28 8.31 -12.59
CA TRP A 261 -6.38 9.23 -11.91
C TRP A 261 -5.93 10.35 -12.83
N ASN A 262 -5.94 11.58 -12.33
CA ASN A 262 -5.39 12.74 -13.02
C ASN A 262 -3.95 12.96 -12.57
N PHE A 263 -3.04 13.01 -13.54
CA PHE A 263 -1.59 13.15 -13.32
C PHE A 263 -1.03 14.53 -13.69
N LYS A 264 -1.90 15.54 -13.91
CA LYS A 264 -1.44 16.87 -14.35
C LYS A 264 -0.74 17.68 -13.26
N GLU A 265 -1.12 17.44 -12.00
CA GLU A 265 -0.61 18.18 -10.84
C GLU A 265 0.05 17.24 -9.82
N ILE A 266 0.84 16.30 -10.32
CA ILE A 266 1.59 15.40 -9.42
C ILE A 266 2.82 16.11 -8.87
N CYS A 267 3.24 15.70 -7.69
CA CYS A 267 4.55 16.10 -7.16
C CYS A 267 5.66 15.53 -8.06
N THR A 268 6.59 16.37 -8.53
CA THR A 268 7.68 15.88 -9.39
C THR A 268 8.58 14.91 -8.62
N PRO A 269 9.28 13.98 -9.30
CA PRO A 269 10.19 13.04 -8.66
C PRO A 269 11.23 13.70 -7.75
N GLU A 270 11.80 14.84 -8.17
CA GLU A 270 12.80 15.58 -7.39
C GLU A 270 12.20 16.17 -6.12
N LYS A 271 11.04 16.82 -6.24
CA LYS A 271 10.35 17.41 -5.09
C LYS A 271 9.86 16.33 -4.11
N TYR A 272 9.36 15.22 -4.63
CA TYR A 272 8.95 14.08 -3.83
C TYR A 272 10.14 13.50 -3.05
N SER A 273 11.27 13.33 -3.73
CA SER A 273 12.49 12.84 -3.10
C SER A 273 13.03 13.78 -2.01
N GLU A 274 12.96 15.10 -2.24
CA GLU A 274 13.36 16.09 -1.24
C GLU A 274 12.51 15.95 0.05
N VAL A 275 11.20 15.81 -0.08
CA VAL A 275 10.30 15.60 1.06
C VAL A 275 10.61 14.30 1.78
N LEU A 276 10.74 13.19 1.08
CA LEU A 276 11.03 11.89 1.70
C LEU A 276 12.40 11.87 2.38
N LYS A 277 13.41 12.52 1.78
CA LYS A 277 14.73 12.69 2.40
C LYS A 277 14.65 13.44 3.72
N ASN A 278 13.80 14.46 3.79
CA ASN A 278 13.53 15.16 5.05
C ASN A 278 12.89 14.22 6.08
N TRP A 279 11.86 13.45 5.71
CA TRP A 279 11.20 12.52 6.63
C TRP A 279 12.12 11.36 7.09
N VAL A 280 13.01 10.87 6.23
CA VAL A 280 14.05 9.93 6.62
C VAL A 280 14.93 10.52 7.72
N SER A 281 15.34 11.77 7.58
CA SER A 281 16.24 12.44 8.51
C SER A 281 15.59 12.88 9.81
N SER A 282 14.35 13.45 9.72
CA SER A 282 13.67 14.07 10.87
C SER A 282 12.79 13.10 11.65
N HIS A 283 12.18 12.12 10.98
CA HIS A 283 11.23 11.18 11.58
C HIS A 283 11.71 9.73 11.62
N GLY A 284 12.89 9.44 11.04
CA GLY A 284 13.46 8.10 11.00
C GLY A 284 12.63 7.13 10.14
N VAL A 285 12.05 7.62 9.04
CA VAL A 285 11.35 6.77 8.08
C VAL A 285 12.36 5.83 7.42
N GLN A 286 12.10 4.53 7.48
CA GLN A 286 13.03 3.50 7.05
C GLN A 286 12.57 2.78 5.79
N ILE A 287 11.27 2.70 5.54
CA ILE A 287 10.71 2.09 4.36
C ILE A 287 10.03 3.21 3.55
N VAL A 288 10.50 3.43 2.35
CA VAL A 288 10.03 4.53 1.50
C VAL A 288 9.62 4.03 0.13
N GLY A 289 8.53 4.56 -0.37
CA GLY A 289 8.02 4.26 -1.70
C GLY A 289 7.07 5.33 -2.17
N GLY A 290 6.12 4.94 -3.00
CA GLY A 290 5.07 5.82 -3.45
C GLY A 290 3.73 5.12 -3.60
N CYS A 291 2.66 5.89 -3.56
CA CYS A 291 1.31 5.45 -3.83
C CYS A 291 0.84 6.03 -5.18
N CYS A 292 -0.43 6.29 -5.32
CA CYS A 292 -1.04 6.78 -6.55
C CYS A 292 -0.33 8.03 -7.11
N GLY A 293 -0.02 7.97 -8.42
CA GLY A 293 0.69 9.04 -9.13
C GLY A 293 2.22 8.91 -9.15
N THR A 294 2.81 8.16 -8.22
CA THR A 294 4.26 7.91 -8.21
C THR A 294 4.62 6.76 -9.15
N GLY A 295 5.55 6.98 -10.07
CA GLY A 295 6.01 5.99 -11.04
C GLY A 295 7.48 5.61 -10.86
N PRO A 296 8.02 4.77 -11.77
CA PRO A 296 9.41 4.29 -11.70
C PRO A 296 10.45 5.41 -11.58
N GLU A 297 10.21 6.57 -12.19
CA GLU A 297 11.10 7.72 -12.13
C GLU A 297 11.25 8.27 -10.70
N HIS A 298 10.16 8.29 -9.92
CA HIS A 298 10.20 8.67 -8.51
C HIS A 298 11.11 7.74 -7.72
N ILE A 299 10.98 6.43 -7.93
CA ILE A 299 11.80 5.42 -7.24
C ILE A 299 13.26 5.55 -7.64
N ARG A 300 13.55 5.80 -8.93
CA ARG A 300 14.92 6.00 -9.41
C ARG A 300 15.60 7.19 -8.71
N ILE A 301 14.91 8.32 -8.61
CA ILE A 301 15.43 9.52 -7.93
C ILE A 301 15.61 9.24 -6.42
N LEU A 302 14.67 8.54 -5.78
CA LEU A 302 14.82 8.13 -4.39
C LEU A 302 16.06 7.25 -4.20
N LYS A 303 16.28 6.26 -5.09
CA LYS A 303 17.46 5.39 -5.06
C LYS A 303 18.78 6.17 -5.13
N GLU A 304 18.81 7.22 -5.94
CA GLU A 304 20.01 8.04 -6.15
C GLU A 304 20.28 9.00 -4.98
N GLN A 305 19.23 9.49 -4.31
CA GLN A 305 19.35 10.59 -3.34
C GLN A 305 19.27 10.17 -1.88
N LEU A 306 18.65 9.03 -1.57
CA LEU A 306 18.55 8.56 -0.20
C LEU A 306 19.85 7.88 0.28
N PRO A 307 20.22 8.06 1.55
CA PRO A 307 21.31 7.29 2.12
C PRO A 307 20.94 5.81 2.24
N LYS A 308 21.94 4.94 2.27
CA LYS A 308 21.71 3.50 2.45
C LYS A 308 21.13 3.14 3.83
N TYR A 309 21.48 3.91 4.85
CA TYR A 309 21.10 3.68 6.24
C TYR A 309 20.49 4.95 6.84
N LEU A 310 19.62 4.76 7.84
CA LEU A 310 19.13 5.89 8.62
C LEU A 310 20.31 6.64 9.27
N PRO A 311 20.28 7.97 9.27
CA PRO A 311 21.28 8.77 9.98
C PRO A 311 21.29 8.43 11.47
N SER A 312 22.47 8.62 12.09
CA SER A 312 22.75 8.34 13.51
C SER A 312 21.89 9.19 14.42
#